data_3cd7d49e2d06703280a9490e3413008b
#
_entry.id   3cd7d49e2d06703280a9490e3413008b
#
_cell.length_a   1.000
_cell.length_b   1.000
_cell.length_c   1.000
_cell.angle_alpha   90.00
_cell.angle_beta   90.00
_cell.angle_gamma   90.00
#
_symmetry.space_group_name_H-M   'P 1'
#
loop_
_entity.id
_entity.type
_entity.pdbx_description
1 polymer ?
#
loop_
_entity_poly.entity_id
_entity_poly.type
_entity_poly.pdbx_seq_one_letter_code
_entity_poly.pdbx_strand_id
1 'polypeptide(L)'
;KHRALARRLEAITDGGEWPKPDYQLTWPACVDEKDPDLARPDLPANLSRILHNLDSIREDVTKAGGELAVSSFSWLAKDGLQLDANRHKPLVEGLNVRLYPYRYRDLERMTVFENRVFEKYAKEHKLPFIDVAGLMPHDPELFSDAFHNTPAGVKLRAWIVFLQLVPLIEKKLVLGERPKQPAEMGVAQAPFAVAPRKITFDCTNAPDVARPAD
;
A
#
# COMPACT_ATOMS: atom_id res chain seq x y z
N LYS A 1 -5.95 28.86 -22.40
CA LYS A 1 -4.80 28.16 -21.77
C LYS A 1 -4.31 28.86 -20.50
N HIS A 2 -4.14 30.21 -20.47
CA HIS A 2 -3.66 30.95 -19.30
C HIS A 2 -4.57 30.89 -18.07
N ARG A 3 -5.90 30.91 -18.25
CA ARG A 3 -6.87 30.80 -17.13
C ARG A 3 -6.83 29.41 -16.45
N ALA A 4 -6.59 28.35 -17.22
CA ALA A 4 -6.47 27.01 -16.65
C ALA A 4 -5.15 26.86 -15.88
N LEU A 5 -4.07 27.50 -16.34
CA LEU A 5 -2.79 27.52 -15.66
C LEU A 5 -2.87 28.35 -14.37
N ALA A 6 -3.53 29.52 -14.40
CA ALA A 6 -3.75 30.36 -13.22
C ALA A 6 -4.56 29.63 -12.14
N ARG A 7 -5.65 28.95 -12.50
CA ARG A 7 -6.43 28.12 -11.56
C ARG A 7 -5.61 26.94 -11.00
N ARG A 8 -4.72 26.36 -11.79
CA ARG A 8 -3.79 25.33 -11.30
C ARG A 8 -2.78 25.92 -10.30
N LEU A 9 -2.26 27.10 -10.58
CA LEU A 9 -1.33 27.79 -9.68
C LEU A 9 -2.00 28.22 -8.37
N GLU A 10 -3.25 28.72 -8.42
CA GLU A 10 -4.05 29.03 -7.22
C GLU A 10 -4.31 27.77 -6.40
N ALA A 11 -4.68 26.65 -7.02
CA ALA A 11 -4.90 25.39 -6.33
C ALA A 11 -3.61 24.78 -5.71
N ILE A 12 -2.43 25.06 -6.29
CA ILE A 12 -1.14 24.65 -5.69
C ILE A 12 -0.91 25.34 -4.35
N THR A 13 -1.44 26.56 -4.16
CA THR A 13 -1.28 27.31 -2.91
C THR A 13 -2.20 26.82 -1.80
N ASP A 14 -3.32 26.15 -2.15
CA ASP A 14 -4.35 25.76 -1.20
C ASP A 14 -4.13 24.39 -0.56
N GLY A 15 -3.15 23.61 -1.05
CA GLY A 15 -2.81 22.29 -0.48
C GLY A 15 -3.87 21.20 -0.65
N GLY A 16 -4.95 21.50 -1.34
CA GLY A 16 -6.05 20.58 -1.57
C GLY A 16 -6.00 19.84 -2.91
N GLU A 17 -7.14 19.28 -3.27
CA GLU A 17 -7.33 18.62 -4.56
C GLU A 17 -7.39 19.65 -5.70
N TRP A 18 -6.56 19.46 -6.70
CA TRP A 18 -6.58 20.30 -7.90
C TRP A 18 -7.81 19.98 -8.77
N PRO A 19 -8.27 20.94 -9.57
CA PRO A 19 -9.37 20.71 -10.50
C PRO A 19 -9.10 19.49 -11.39
N LYS A 20 -10.03 18.57 -11.39
CA LYS A 20 -9.99 17.35 -12.20
C LYS A 20 -10.96 17.47 -13.38
N PRO A 21 -10.78 16.71 -14.46
CA PRO A 21 -11.76 16.61 -15.52
C PRO A 21 -13.09 16.08 -14.99
N ASP A 22 -14.16 16.34 -15.70
CA ASP A 22 -15.42 15.69 -15.41
C ASP A 22 -15.35 14.22 -15.89
N TYR A 23 -15.49 13.28 -14.95
CA TYR A 23 -15.57 11.84 -15.19
C TYR A 23 -16.37 11.18 -14.08
N GLN A 24 -16.86 10.00 -14.35
CA GLN A 24 -17.52 9.15 -13.36
C GLN A 24 -16.70 7.88 -13.17
N LEU A 25 -16.29 7.61 -11.93
CA LEU A 25 -15.68 6.32 -11.59
C LEU A 25 -16.79 5.27 -11.50
N THR A 26 -16.75 4.32 -12.42
CA THR A 26 -17.69 3.18 -12.45
C THR A 26 -16.92 1.88 -12.30
N TRP A 27 -17.52 0.95 -11.57
CA TRP A 27 -17.03 -0.42 -11.52
C TRP A 27 -17.56 -1.23 -12.73
N PRO A 28 -16.91 -2.33 -13.09
CA PRO A 28 -17.51 -3.31 -14.03
C PRO A 28 -18.92 -3.67 -13.60
N ALA A 29 -19.79 -3.95 -14.56
CA ALA A 29 -21.18 -4.33 -14.29
C ALA A 29 -21.24 -5.48 -13.27
N CYS A 30 -22.15 -5.37 -12.31
CA CYS A 30 -22.36 -6.36 -11.26
C CYS A 30 -21.21 -6.54 -10.24
N VAL A 31 -20.26 -5.60 -10.14
CA VAL A 31 -19.34 -5.56 -9.01
C VAL A 31 -20.05 -4.91 -7.83
N ASP A 32 -20.31 -5.70 -6.78
CA ASP A 32 -20.79 -5.17 -5.51
C ASP A 32 -19.61 -4.65 -4.68
N GLU A 33 -19.62 -3.34 -4.40
CA GLU A 33 -18.56 -2.73 -3.58
C GLU A 33 -18.60 -3.17 -2.12
N LYS A 34 -19.77 -3.59 -1.63
CA LYS A 34 -19.94 -3.97 -0.23
C LYS A 34 -19.61 -5.42 0.02
N ASP A 35 -19.89 -6.27 -0.97
CA ASP A 35 -19.63 -7.71 -0.91
C ASP A 35 -19.06 -8.22 -2.24
N PRO A 36 -17.77 -7.91 -2.54
CA PRO A 36 -17.15 -8.28 -3.81
C PRO A 36 -17.10 -9.79 -3.98
N ASP A 37 -17.49 -10.27 -5.16
CA ASP A 37 -17.30 -11.67 -5.55
C ASP A 37 -15.83 -11.89 -5.92
N LEU A 38 -15.08 -12.64 -5.09
CA LEU A 38 -13.65 -12.88 -5.28
C LEU A 38 -13.32 -13.79 -6.46
N ALA A 39 -14.29 -14.57 -6.96
CA ALA A 39 -14.10 -15.45 -8.10
C ALA A 39 -14.13 -14.70 -9.45
N ARG A 40 -14.49 -13.43 -9.45
CA ARG A 40 -14.55 -12.64 -10.68
C ARG A 40 -13.18 -12.43 -11.30
N PRO A 41 -13.01 -12.63 -12.61
CA PRO A 41 -11.76 -12.39 -13.33
C PRO A 41 -11.50 -10.89 -13.61
N ASP A 42 -12.52 -10.03 -13.44
CA ASP A 42 -12.52 -8.62 -13.82
C ASP A 42 -12.64 -7.65 -12.63
N LEU A 43 -12.19 -8.05 -11.45
CA LEU A 43 -12.12 -7.14 -10.32
C LEU A 43 -11.25 -5.93 -10.66
N PRO A 44 -11.68 -4.69 -10.31
CA PRO A 44 -10.94 -3.47 -10.58
C PRO A 44 -9.55 -3.48 -9.92
N ALA A 45 -8.67 -2.58 -10.36
CA ALA A 45 -7.30 -2.43 -9.85
C ALA A 45 -6.45 -3.72 -9.90
N ASN A 46 -6.70 -4.60 -10.88
CA ASN A 46 -6.02 -5.90 -11.00
C ASN A 46 -6.17 -6.83 -9.78
N LEU A 47 -7.19 -6.62 -8.97
CA LEU A 47 -7.38 -7.39 -7.74
C LEU A 47 -7.50 -8.89 -8.01
N SER A 48 -8.14 -9.32 -9.10
CA SER A 48 -8.20 -10.74 -9.47
C SER A 48 -6.81 -11.37 -9.61
N ARG A 49 -5.85 -10.65 -10.21
CA ARG A 49 -4.45 -11.10 -10.30
C ARG A 49 -3.74 -11.08 -8.95
N ILE A 50 -4.02 -10.07 -8.13
CA ILE A 50 -3.46 -9.98 -6.78
C ILE A 50 -3.93 -11.15 -5.92
N LEU A 51 -5.22 -11.51 -5.99
CA LEU A 51 -5.77 -12.66 -5.28
C LEU A 51 -5.12 -13.98 -5.73
N HIS A 52 -4.92 -14.16 -7.04
CA HIS A 52 -4.18 -15.33 -7.55
C HIS A 52 -2.74 -15.39 -7.01
N ASN A 53 -2.05 -14.25 -6.91
CA ASN A 53 -0.72 -14.21 -6.31
C ASN A 53 -0.77 -14.51 -4.80
N LEU A 54 -1.80 -14.04 -4.09
CA LEU A 54 -2.01 -14.37 -2.67
C LEU A 54 -2.24 -15.86 -2.47
N ASP A 55 -2.97 -16.54 -3.37
CA ASP A 55 -3.11 -18.01 -3.33
C ASP A 55 -1.76 -18.69 -3.44
N SER A 56 -0.92 -18.29 -4.37
CA SER A 56 0.42 -18.84 -4.53
C SER A 56 1.29 -18.62 -3.28
N ILE A 57 1.25 -17.40 -2.72
CA ILE A 57 1.97 -17.07 -1.47
C ILE A 57 1.44 -17.96 -0.32
N ARG A 58 0.12 -18.09 -0.19
CA ARG A 58 -0.51 -18.90 0.86
C ARG A 58 -0.07 -20.36 0.77
N GLU A 59 -0.05 -20.92 -0.45
CA GLU A 59 0.43 -22.29 -0.68
C GLU A 59 1.89 -22.46 -0.27
N ASP A 60 2.77 -21.55 -0.69
CA ASP A 60 4.19 -21.62 -0.40
C ASP A 60 4.47 -21.45 1.11
N VAL A 61 3.80 -20.51 1.78
CA VAL A 61 3.90 -20.33 3.24
C VAL A 61 3.42 -21.59 3.97
N THR A 62 2.30 -22.18 3.53
CA THR A 62 1.76 -23.43 4.13
C THR A 62 2.71 -24.60 3.92
N LYS A 63 3.26 -24.78 2.72
CA LYS A 63 4.26 -25.83 2.43
C LYS A 63 5.51 -25.67 3.30
N ALA A 64 5.90 -24.44 3.60
CA ALA A 64 7.01 -24.13 4.51
C ALA A 64 6.66 -24.31 6.00
N GLY A 65 5.42 -24.68 6.33
CA GLY A 65 4.94 -24.83 7.72
C GLY A 65 4.70 -23.50 8.43
N GLY A 66 4.60 -22.40 7.67
CA GLY A 66 4.25 -21.07 8.16
C GLY A 66 2.75 -20.80 8.14
N GLU A 67 2.36 -19.67 8.66
CA GLU A 67 1.02 -19.13 8.60
C GLU A 67 1.02 -17.74 7.97
N LEU A 68 0.09 -17.52 7.06
CA LEU A 68 -0.10 -16.23 6.40
C LEU A 68 -1.11 -15.39 7.18
N ALA A 69 -0.79 -14.12 7.39
CA ALA A 69 -1.74 -13.09 7.76
C ALA A 69 -1.85 -12.09 6.60
N VAL A 70 -3.05 -11.61 6.34
CA VAL A 70 -3.31 -10.59 5.32
C VAL A 70 -3.52 -9.25 6.00
N SER A 71 -2.98 -8.18 5.47
CA SER A 71 -3.21 -6.83 6.03
C SER A 71 -3.92 -5.93 5.03
N SER A 72 -4.71 -4.99 5.55
CA SER A 72 -5.19 -3.87 4.77
C SER A 72 -4.05 -2.94 4.36
N PHE A 73 -4.25 -2.19 3.27
CA PHE A 73 -3.28 -1.27 2.72
C PHE A 73 -3.71 0.18 2.96
N SER A 74 -2.85 0.98 3.58
CA SER A 74 -3.17 2.36 3.93
C SER A 74 -2.70 3.34 2.86
N TRP A 75 -3.58 4.28 2.50
CA TRP A 75 -3.31 5.39 1.60
C TRP A 75 -3.47 6.72 2.34
N LEU A 76 -2.73 7.74 1.90
CA LEU A 76 -2.90 9.11 2.42
C LEU A 76 -4.17 9.76 1.87
N ALA A 77 -4.53 9.46 0.60
CA ALA A 77 -5.65 10.10 -0.06
C ALA A 77 -6.99 9.84 0.67
N LYS A 78 -7.71 10.92 0.93
CA LYS A 78 -9.01 10.93 1.57
C LYS A 78 -9.84 12.11 1.03
N ASP A 79 -11.14 11.93 0.92
CA ASP A 79 -12.03 13.03 0.53
C ASP A 79 -11.88 14.22 1.48
N GLY A 80 -11.78 15.42 0.90
CA GLY A 80 -11.55 16.65 1.65
C GLY A 80 -10.18 16.81 2.29
N LEU A 81 -9.20 15.96 1.98
CA LEU A 81 -7.82 16.10 2.49
C LEU A 81 -7.23 17.46 2.12
N GLN A 82 -6.75 18.19 3.13
CA GLN A 82 -6.04 19.45 3.00
C GLN A 82 -4.64 19.30 3.59
N LEU A 83 -3.64 19.70 2.82
CA LEU A 83 -2.23 19.64 3.19
C LEU A 83 -1.68 21.06 3.27
N ASP A 84 -0.62 21.27 4.06
CA ASP A 84 0.16 22.50 3.94
C ASP A 84 0.92 22.46 2.62
N ALA A 85 0.53 23.32 1.67
CA ALA A 85 1.08 23.33 0.32
C ALA A 85 2.58 23.62 0.27
N ASN A 86 3.12 24.34 1.24
CA ASN A 86 4.55 24.63 1.34
C ASN A 86 5.32 23.48 1.99
N ARG A 87 4.83 22.99 3.12
CA ARG A 87 5.47 21.93 3.90
C ARG A 87 5.36 20.57 3.22
N HIS A 88 4.20 20.28 2.61
CA HIS A 88 3.89 18.99 2.00
C HIS A 88 3.84 19.05 0.47
N LYS A 89 4.54 20.00 -0.13
CA LYS A 89 4.56 20.18 -1.60
C LYS A 89 4.73 18.88 -2.39
N PRO A 90 5.68 17.97 -2.06
CA PRO A 90 5.82 16.70 -2.79
C PRO A 90 4.59 15.79 -2.71
N LEU A 91 3.87 15.81 -1.56
CA LEU A 91 2.63 15.05 -1.39
C LEU A 91 1.50 15.64 -2.23
N VAL A 92 1.33 16.96 -2.18
CA VAL A 92 0.32 17.69 -2.97
C VAL A 92 0.54 17.45 -4.47
N GLU A 93 1.77 17.59 -4.95
CA GLU A 93 2.12 17.31 -6.33
C GLU A 93 1.94 15.81 -6.68
N GLY A 94 2.35 14.91 -5.81
CA GLY A 94 2.20 13.46 -5.99
C GLY A 94 0.75 13.04 -6.15
N LEU A 95 -0.12 13.50 -5.25
CA LEU A 95 -1.54 13.20 -5.29
C LEU A 95 -2.25 13.84 -6.49
N ASN A 96 -1.84 15.03 -6.90
CA ASN A 96 -2.54 15.76 -7.95
C ASN A 96 -1.99 15.50 -9.36
N VAL A 97 -0.69 15.22 -9.51
CA VAL A 97 -0.04 15.02 -10.81
C VAL A 97 0.08 13.53 -11.15
N ARG A 98 0.66 12.73 -10.22
CA ARG A 98 0.94 11.31 -10.49
C ARG A 98 -0.33 10.47 -10.50
N LEU A 99 -1.31 10.84 -9.67
CA LEU A 99 -2.60 10.16 -9.59
C LEU A 99 -3.70 10.86 -10.40
N TYR A 100 -3.30 11.79 -11.29
CA TYR A 100 -4.24 12.38 -12.26
C TYR A 100 -4.79 11.28 -13.20
N PRO A 101 -6.09 11.27 -13.51
CA PRO A 101 -7.09 12.31 -13.22
C PRO A 101 -7.95 12.05 -11.96
N TYR A 102 -7.59 11.10 -11.12
CA TYR A 102 -8.45 10.66 -10.01
C TYR A 102 -8.65 11.75 -8.96
N ARG A 103 -9.92 11.87 -8.48
CA ARG A 103 -10.28 12.68 -7.32
C ARG A 103 -9.88 11.97 -6.04
N TYR A 104 -9.61 12.71 -4.98
CA TYR A 104 -9.23 12.14 -3.68
C TYR A 104 -10.29 11.18 -3.14
N ARG A 105 -11.59 11.55 -3.27
CA ARG A 105 -12.70 10.66 -2.92
C ARG A 105 -12.73 9.35 -3.72
N ASP A 106 -12.28 9.39 -4.98
CA ASP A 106 -12.27 8.20 -5.84
C ASP A 106 -11.08 7.29 -5.49
N LEU A 107 -9.94 7.89 -5.10
CA LEU A 107 -8.81 7.15 -4.55
C LEU A 107 -9.18 6.48 -3.23
N GLU A 108 -9.83 7.20 -2.32
CA GLU A 108 -10.34 6.64 -1.06
C GLU A 108 -11.31 5.49 -1.33
N ARG A 109 -12.27 5.68 -2.25
CA ARG A 109 -13.24 4.65 -2.64
C ARG A 109 -12.56 3.39 -3.19
N MET A 110 -11.54 3.55 -4.06
CA MET A 110 -10.78 2.43 -4.60
C MET A 110 -10.03 1.67 -3.49
N THR A 111 -9.41 2.40 -2.57
CA THR A 111 -8.67 1.80 -1.45
C THR A 111 -9.59 1.06 -0.48
N VAL A 112 -10.75 1.64 -0.18
CA VAL A 112 -11.76 0.98 0.67
C VAL A 112 -12.24 -0.32 0.02
N PHE A 113 -12.47 -0.31 -1.30
CA PHE A 113 -12.84 -1.51 -2.03
C PHE A 113 -11.74 -2.57 -2.00
N GLU A 114 -10.49 -2.20 -2.29
CA GLU A 114 -9.33 -3.07 -2.21
C GLU A 114 -9.21 -3.75 -0.84
N ASN A 115 -9.33 -2.97 0.23
CA ASN A 115 -9.23 -3.49 1.59
C ASN A 115 -10.37 -4.45 1.95
N ARG A 116 -11.59 -4.22 1.43
CA ARG A 116 -12.70 -5.20 1.56
C ARG A 116 -12.41 -6.52 0.84
N VAL A 117 -11.80 -6.44 -0.34
CA VAL A 117 -11.37 -7.65 -1.06
C VAL A 117 -10.36 -8.44 -0.24
N PHE A 118 -9.37 -7.78 0.36
CA PHE A 118 -8.37 -8.45 1.22
C PHE A 118 -8.97 -9.00 2.50
N GLU A 119 -9.86 -8.27 3.15
CA GLU A 119 -10.56 -8.74 4.35
C GLU A 119 -11.42 -9.97 4.04
N LYS A 120 -12.20 -9.92 2.94
CA LYS A 120 -13.03 -11.04 2.49
C LYS A 120 -12.17 -12.26 2.14
N TYR A 121 -11.06 -12.06 1.42
CA TYR A 121 -10.10 -13.13 1.13
C TYR A 121 -9.58 -13.78 2.40
N ALA A 122 -9.13 -12.98 3.36
CA ALA A 122 -8.66 -13.51 4.64
C ALA A 122 -9.75 -14.32 5.35
N LYS A 123 -10.98 -13.81 5.38
CA LYS A 123 -12.14 -14.49 5.99
C LYS A 123 -12.46 -15.83 5.31
N GLU A 124 -12.53 -15.87 3.98
CA GLU A 124 -12.84 -17.09 3.23
C GLU A 124 -11.78 -18.18 3.42
N HIS A 125 -10.51 -17.76 3.52
CA HIS A 125 -9.40 -18.69 3.75
C HIS A 125 -9.06 -18.89 5.24
N LYS A 126 -9.86 -18.33 6.17
CA LYS A 126 -9.66 -18.43 7.63
C LYS A 126 -8.28 -17.93 8.07
N LEU A 127 -7.76 -16.91 7.39
CA LEU A 127 -6.50 -16.25 7.71
C LEU A 127 -6.73 -15.10 8.68
N PRO A 128 -5.76 -14.79 9.54
CA PRO A 128 -5.77 -13.55 10.30
C PRO A 128 -5.79 -12.34 9.35
N PHE A 129 -6.65 -11.36 9.67
CA PHE A 129 -6.64 -10.06 8.98
C PHE A 129 -6.12 -8.99 9.93
N ILE A 130 -5.18 -8.18 9.46
CA ILE A 130 -4.55 -7.10 10.19
C ILE A 130 -5.03 -5.77 9.62
N ASP A 131 -5.89 -5.08 10.35
CA ASP A 131 -6.42 -3.80 9.89
C ASP A 131 -5.42 -2.66 10.13
N VAL A 132 -4.57 -2.43 9.15
CA VAL A 132 -3.64 -1.30 9.16
C VAL A 132 -4.33 -0.02 8.69
N ALA A 133 -5.14 -0.09 7.64
CA ALA A 133 -5.77 1.08 7.03
C ALA A 133 -6.77 1.76 7.96
N GLY A 134 -7.56 0.98 8.70
CA GLY A 134 -8.53 1.54 9.65
C GLY A 134 -7.90 2.20 10.88
N LEU A 135 -6.65 1.86 11.20
CA LEU A 135 -5.93 2.39 12.35
C LEU A 135 -4.83 3.40 12.01
N MET A 136 -4.45 3.51 10.74
CA MET A 136 -3.42 4.45 10.27
C MET A 136 -4.04 5.81 9.98
N PRO A 137 -3.66 6.89 10.68
CA PRO A 137 -4.18 8.21 10.38
C PRO A 137 -3.79 8.71 8.99
N HIS A 138 -4.67 9.49 8.34
CA HIS A 138 -4.35 10.22 7.11
C HIS A 138 -3.53 11.49 7.42
N ASP A 139 -2.46 11.33 8.19
CA ASP A 139 -1.56 12.39 8.59
C ASP A 139 -0.38 12.46 7.60
N PRO A 140 -0.16 13.62 6.93
CA PRO A 140 0.92 13.77 5.96
C PRO A 140 2.32 13.52 6.53
N GLU A 141 2.52 13.68 7.83
CA GLU A 141 3.81 13.39 8.48
C GLU A 141 4.15 11.88 8.49
N LEU A 142 3.15 11.03 8.29
CA LEU A 142 3.31 9.59 8.27
C LEU A 142 3.53 9.02 6.86
N PHE A 143 3.42 9.86 5.82
CA PHE A 143 3.54 9.44 4.42
C PHE A 143 4.60 10.26 3.68
N SER A 144 5.41 9.58 2.87
CA SER A 144 6.38 10.19 1.96
C SER A 144 5.80 10.45 0.57
N ASP A 145 4.76 9.73 0.21
CA ASP A 145 3.93 9.92 -0.99
C ASP A 145 2.49 9.43 -0.71
N ALA A 146 1.71 9.12 -1.74
CA ALA A 146 0.32 8.71 -1.59
C ALA A 146 0.12 7.45 -0.72
N PHE A 147 1.13 6.58 -0.61
CA PHE A 147 1.00 5.26 0.05
C PHE A 147 2.28 4.76 0.73
N HIS A 148 3.45 5.31 0.45
CA HIS A 148 4.68 4.95 1.17
C HIS A 148 4.81 5.75 2.47
N ASN A 149 5.26 5.07 3.51
CA ASN A 149 5.38 5.68 4.83
C ASN A 149 6.73 6.37 5.05
N THR A 150 6.72 7.47 5.81
CA THR A 150 7.93 8.04 6.42
C THR A 150 8.48 7.11 7.50
N PRO A 151 9.69 7.34 8.03
CA PRO A 151 10.18 6.58 9.19
C PRO A 151 9.23 6.60 10.40
N ALA A 152 8.53 7.71 10.63
CA ALA A 152 7.50 7.80 11.68
C ALA A 152 6.29 6.92 11.35
N GLY A 153 5.81 6.98 10.10
CA GLY A 153 4.72 6.14 9.61
C GLY A 153 5.05 4.66 9.65
N VAL A 154 6.28 4.26 9.29
CA VAL A 154 6.75 2.87 9.41
C VAL A 154 6.71 2.38 10.86
N LYS A 155 7.15 3.20 11.81
CA LYS A 155 7.10 2.85 13.25
C LYS A 155 5.66 2.67 13.72
N LEU A 156 4.77 3.59 13.37
CA LEU A 156 3.36 3.49 13.73
C LEU A 156 2.71 2.26 13.09
N ARG A 157 2.95 2.02 11.80
CA ARG A 157 2.46 0.82 11.11
C ARG A 157 2.96 -0.46 11.78
N ALA A 158 4.24 -0.54 12.11
CA ALA A 158 4.80 -1.68 12.82
C ALA A 158 4.13 -1.89 14.18
N TRP A 159 3.83 -0.82 14.90
CA TRP A 159 3.11 -0.87 16.17
C TRP A 159 1.67 -1.36 16.01
N ILE A 160 0.95 -0.86 15.00
CA ILE A 160 -0.41 -1.30 14.66
C ILE A 160 -0.43 -2.81 14.37
N VAL A 161 0.54 -3.28 13.55
CA VAL A 161 0.67 -4.70 13.22
C VAL A 161 1.00 -5.52 14.46
N PHE A 162 1.96 -5.07 15.27
CA PHE A 162 2.37 -5.75 16.51
C PHE A 162 1.19 -5.94 17.46
N LEU A 163 0.43 -4.88 17.74
CA LEU A 163 -0.72 -4.96 18.66
C LEU A 163 -1.77 -5.99 18.22
N GLN A 164 -1.95 -6.20 16.93
CA GLN A 164 -2.90 -7.15 16.38
C GLN A 164 -2.33 -8.57 16.29
N LEU A 165 -1.01 -8.71 16.18
CA LEU A 165 -0.34 -10.02 16.18
C LEU A 165 -0.20 -10.62 17.59
N VAL A 166 -0.02 -9.80 18.63
CA VAL A 166 0.17 -10.27 19.99
C VAL A 166 -0.90 -11.26 20.42
N PRO A 167 -2.21 -10.96 20.33
CA PRO A 167 -3.24 -11.90 20.78
C PRO A 167 -3.27 -13.21 19.95
N LEU A 168 -2.86 -13.15 18.68
CA LEU A 168 -2.76 -14.35 17.84
C LEU A 168 -1.61 -15.25 18.33
N ILE A 169 -0.46 -14.66 18.66
CA ILE A 169 0.71 -15.36 19.18
C ILE A 169 0.41 -15.93 20.58
N GLU A 170 -0.20 -15.14 21.45
CA GLU A 170 -0.57 -15.57 22.80
C GLU A 170 -1.52 -16.78 22.77
N LYS A 171 -2.53 -16.74 21.90
CA LYS A 171 -3.44 -17.88 21.71
C LYS A 171 -2.68 -19.15 21.32
N LYS A 172 -1.71 -19.06 20.42
CA LYS A 172 -0.90 -20.20 19.99
C LYS A 172 0.00 -20.72 21.10
N LEU A 173 0.61 -19.84 21.86
CA LEU A 173 1.44 -20.22 23.01
C LEU A 173 0.62 -20.97 24.08
N VAL A 174 -0.61 -20.50 24.34
CA VAL A 174 -1.54 -21.19 25.26
C VAL A 174 -1.90 -22.59 24.76
N LEU A 175 -2.04 -22.77 23.44
CA LEU A 175 -2.29 -24.07 22.83
C LEU A 175 -1.05 -24.98 22.75
N GLY A 176 0.11 -24.50 23.23
CA GLY A 176 1.38 -25.23 23.15
C GLY A 176 2.03 -25.20 21.76
N GLU A 177 1.47 -24.42 20.83
CA GLU A 177 2.02 -24.21 19.50
C GLU A 177 3.17 -23.19 19.60
N ARG A 178 4.41 -23.71 19.61
CA ARG A 178 5.60 -22.85 19.63
C ARG A 178 6.17 -22.73 18.22
N PRO A 179 6.72 -21.54 17.88
CA PRO A 179 7.52 -21.44 16.65
C PRO A 179 8.62 -22.49 16.70
N LYS A 180 8.80 -23.24 15.62
CA LYS A 180 9.93 -24.15 15.47
C LYS A 180 11.23 -23.35 15.53
N GLN A 181 12.22 -23.87 16.26
CA GLN A 181 13.54 -23.27 16.24
C GLN A 181 14.15 -23.42 14.85
N PRO A 182 15.01 -22.49 14.39
CA PRO A 182 15.64 -22.57 13.07
C PRO A 182 16.30 -23.92 12.76
N ALA A 183 16.88 -24.59 13.78
CA ALA A 183 17.45 -25.91 13.65
C ALA A 183 16.40 -27.00 13.36
N GLU A 184 15.16 -26.82 13.84
CA GLU A 184 14.04 -27.76 13.62
C GLU A 184 13.33 -27.51 12.28
N MET A 185 13.40 -26.31 11.77
CA MET A 185 12.84 -25.96 10.47
C MET A 185 13.70 -26.41 9.30
N GLY A 186 14.87 -27.05 9.58
CA GLY A 186 15.83 -27.35 8.55
C GLY A 186 16.13 -26.07 7.79
N VAL A 187 16.85 -25.12 8.43
CA VAL A 187 17.31 -23.93 7.73
C VAL A 187 18.03 -24.42 6.49
N ALA A 188 17.34 -24.41 5.36
CA ALA A 188 18.02 -24.50 4.08
C ALA A 188 19.05 -23.38 4.14
N GLN A 189 20.32 -23.73 4.33
CA GLN A 189 21.39 -22.77 4.18
C GLN A 189 21.06 -21.99 2.94
N ALA A 190 20.97 -20.66 3.09
CA ALA A 190 20.69 -19.82 1.95
C ALA A 190 21.55 -20.36 0.80
N PRO A 191 20.95 -20.80 -0.33
CA PRO A 191 21.69 -21.54 -1.35
C PRO A 191 22.80 -20.72 -2.00
N PHE A 192 22.96 -19.48 -1.54
CA PHE A 192 23.96 -18.54 -1.99
C PHE A 192 24.61 -17.89 -0.78
N ALA A 193 25.83 -18.27 -0.46
CA ALA A 193 26.74 -17.33 0.15
C ALA A 193 26.91 -16.18 -0.85
N VAL A 194 26.07 -15.13 -0.69
CA VAL A 194 26.25 -13.91 -1.46
C VAL A 194 27.56 -13.33 -1.00
N ALA A 195 28.60 -13.53 -1.79
CA ALA A 195 29.88 -12.86 -1.56
C ALA A 195 29.56 -11.35 -1.48
N PRO A 196 30.09 -10.64 -0.47
CA PRO A 196 29.84 -9.22 -0.34
C PRO A 196 30.23 -8.53 -1.65
N ARG A 197 29.25 -8.06 -2.40
CA ARG A 197 29.51 -7.28 -3.61
C ARG A 197 30.05 -5.93 -3.18
N LYS A 198 31.31 -5.66 -3.54
CA LYS A 198 31.84 -4.31 -3.47
C LYS A 198 31.17 -3.51 -4.57
N ILE A 199 30.22 -2.69 -4.23
CA ILE A 199 29.59 -1.74 -5.17
C ILE A 199 30.53 -0.54 -5.22
N THR A 200 31.28 -0.41 -6.28
CA THR A 200 32.06 0.79 -6.60
C THR A 200 31.21 1.64 -7.54
N PHE A 201 30.83 2.82 -7.10
CA PHE A 201 30.24 3.83 -7.98
C PHE A 201 31.40 4.43 -8.80
N ASP A 202 31.42 4.13 -10.09
CA ASP A 202 32.34 4.77 -11.03
C ASP A 202 31.67 6.05 -11.53
N CYS A 203 32.09 7.19 -10.98
CA CYS A 203 31.57 8.50 -11.38
C CYS A 203 32.02 8.93 -12.77
N THR A 204 32.95 8.21 -13.41
CA THR A 204 33.46 8.56 -14.74
C THR A 204 32.49 8.18 -15.87
N ASN A 205 31.53 7.29 -15.61
CA ASN A 205 30.53 6.83 -16.57
C ASN A 205 29.08 7.23 -16.17
N ALA A 206 28.93 8.26 -15.32
CA ALA A 206 27.58 8.81 -15.10
C ALA A 206 27.07 9.37 -16.45
N PRO A 207 25.92 8.90 -16.97
CA PRO A 207 25.34 9.52 -18.16
C PRO A 207 25.15 11.00 -17.86
N ASP A 208 25.60 11.84 -18.78
CA ASP A 208 25.41 13.31 -18.73
C ASP A 208 23.92 13.57 -18.59
N VAL A 209 23.48 13.79 -17.36
CA VAL A 209 22.14 14.31 -17.12
C VAL A 209 22.20 15.75 -17.55
N ALA A 210 21.76 16.01 -18.79
CA ALA A 210 21.65 17.34 -19.34
C ALA A 210 20.97 18.25 -18.31
N ARG A 211 21.72 19.18 -17.74
CA ARG A 211 21.14 20.24 -16.92
C ARG A 211 20.15 20.99 -17.81
N PRO A 212 18.91 21.23 -17.35
CA PRO A 212 18.05 22.14 -18.06
C PRO A 212 18.79 23.47 -18.18
N ALA A 213 18.87 23.99 -19.42
CA ALA A 213 19.42 25.32 -19.66
C ALA A 213 18.61 26.35 -18.88
N ASP A 214 19.31 27.28 -18.23
CA ASP A 214 18.79 28.43 -17.46
C ASP A 214 17.83 29.30 -18.28
#